data_bed7e732fc8c5805fb2ff4510b699fa1
#
_entry.id   bed7e732fc8c5805fb2ff4510b699fa1
#
_cell.length_a   1.000
_cell.length_b   1.000
_cell.length_c   1.000
_cell.angle_alpha   90.00
_cell.angle_beta   90.00
_cell.angle_gamma   90.00
#
_symmetry.space_group_name_H-M   'P 1'
#
loop_
_entity.id
_entity.type
_entity.pdbx_description
1 polymer ?
#
loop_
_entity_poly.entity_id
_entity_poly.type
_entity_poly.pdbx_seq_one_letter_code
_entity_poly.pdbx_strand_id
1 'polypeptide(L)'
;MHGLKHLDLKHLQPADSSDLTVPTISGYTAASWCAALQNTGPVVQLSIDGEHCVAISSTAANQLAWRNPDDWSYQDTVFSAIFRTQLGPDHVTILDGEPHRRLRKLILPGFGATALRRDIGTTYQTFAQDLNEQVDVPSDLYALACRTMARALNQTQIKAAVTSSGLSHLLRFEDEFIAALQLSPAQQTQWFARPAYQHARNMSFDFFNQILNERKRGARKDDSLDIILSRSETSDFTPLSDTEIIESIYLLSIAGVGNIAHFLCTMMWKVAGTHWQTAVRQELADVDLANLDGMKAHPVLKALINETERLYPPAPVIPKRTTRNIEFLGHQIPEGTLVLHLHTLSHYEAETYNSPFEFQPQRWLDGSPAKTNAFGGGKHLCLGMGVTRAFLPLLAGLLLRDYRLDMSSAPHGREIDPNFGSVPLSTVMPVTLRYLAE
;
A
#
# COMPACT_ATOMS: atom_id res chain seq x y z
N MET A 1 25.35 20.18 -6.66
CA MET A 1 24.65 20.15 -5.34
C MET A 1 25.25 21.14 -4.33
N HIS A 2 25.88 22.22 -4.82
CA HIS A 2 26.36 23.27 -3.95
C HIS A 2 25.20 24.00 -3.26
N GLY A 3 25.25 24.14 -1.94
CA GLY A 3 24.27 24.87 -1.14
C GLY A 3 23.16 24.01 -0.49
N LEU A 4 23.07 22.72 -0.78
CA LEU A 4 22.17 21.83 -0.06
C LEU A 4 22.76 21.46 1.31
N LYS A 5 21.96 21.52 2.36
CA LYS A 5 22.35 21.02 3.67
C LYS A 5 22.41 19.49 3.63
N HIS A 6 23.47 18.93 4.17
CA HIS A 6 23.62 17.48 4.34
C HIS A 6 22.90 17.03 5.60
N LEU A 7 22.07 16.01 5.48
CA LEU A 7 21.43 15.32 6.59
C LEU A 7 22.12 13.95 6.78
N ASP A 8 22.78 13.78 7.92
CA ASP A 8 23.32 12.47 8.30
C ASP A 8 22.20 11.65 8.96
N LEU A 9 21.80 10.57 8.30
CA LEU A 9 20.77 9.67 8.80
C LEU A 9 21.07 9.07 10.17
N LYS A 10 22.34 9.02 10.58
CA LYS A 10 22.75 8.56 11.92
C LYS A 10 22.23 9.43 13.05
N HIS A 11 21.87 10.69 12.76
CA HIS A 11 21.29 11.61 13.74
C HIS A 11 19.77 11.53 13.84
N LEU A 12 19.12 10.79 12.93
CA LEU A 12 17.71 10.45 13.07
C LEU A 12 17.60 9.33 14.09
N GLN A 13 16.76 9.50 15.11
CA GLN A 13 16.51 8.42 16.06
C GLN A 13 15.76 7.29 15.34
N PRO A 14 16.34 6.07 15.24
CA PRO A 14 15.61 4.95 14.71
C PRO A 14 14.44 4.64 15.64
N ALA A 15 13.32 4.22 15.07
CA ALA A 15 12.29 3.61 15.88
C ALA A 15 12.88 2.34 16.50
N ASP A 16 12.78 2.24 17.79
CA ASP A 16 13.32 1.23 18.71
C ASP A 16 13.49 -0.17 18.07
N SER A 17 14.62 -0.41 17.43
CA SER A 17 15.03 -1.75 16.99
C SER A 17 16.54 -1.87 17.16
N SER A 18 16.92 -2.69 18.14
CA SER A 18 18.30 -2.99 18.49
C SER A 18 19.11 -3.71 17.42
N ASP A 19 18.56 -3.95 16.20
CA ASP A 19 19.15 -4.79 15.16
C ASP A 19 19.28 -4.16 13.77
N LEU A 20 19.01 -2.86 13.60
CA LEU A 20 19.21 -2.22 12.29
C LEU A 20 20.67 -1.75 12.15
N THR A 21 21.51 -2.63 11.61
CA THR A 21 22.91 -2.34 11.29
C THR A 21 23.09 -1.45 10.06
N VAL A 22 22.01 -1.11 9.33
CA VAL A 22 22.03 -0.19 8.19
C VAL A 22 20.82 0.75 8.30
N PRO A 23 21.03 2.09 8.30
CA PRO A 23 19.92 3.04 8.29
C PRO A 23 19.22 2.99 6.92
N THR A 24 18.18 2.20 6.83
CA THR A 24 17.22 2.31 5.72
C THR A 24 16.27 3.46 6.02
N ILE A 25 15.78 4.14 4.98
CA ILE A 25 14.82 5.25 5.13
C ILE A 25 13.57 4.81 5.89
N SER A 26 13.21 3.55 5.78
CA SER A 26 12.09 2.88 6.46
C SER A 26 12.30 2.64 7.96
N GLY A 27 13.50 2.82 8.49
CA GLY A 27 13.78 2.68 9.93
C GLY A 27 13.46 3.92 10.75
N TYR A 28 12.97 5.01 10.15
CA TYR A 28 12.73 6.28 10.81
C TYR A 28 11.26 6.63 10.85
N THR A 29 10.81 7.25 11.95
CA THR A 29 9.44 7.71 12.10
C THR A 29 9.18 8.99 11.28
N ALA A 30 7.91 9.28 10.97
CA ALA A 30 7.55 10.55 10.38
C ALA A 30 7.96 11.74 11.28
N ALA A 31 7.84 11.57 12.60
CA ALA A 31 8.27 12.58 13.58
C ALA A 31 9.78 12.85 13.51
N SER A 32 10.61 11.80 13.39
CA SER A 32 12.07 11.94 13.23
C SER A 32 12.43 12.70 11.95
N TRP A 33 11.77 12.38 10.83
CA TRP A 33 11.94 13.10 9.57
C TRP A 33 11.53 14.55 9.68
N CYS A 34 10.34 14.84 10.23
CA CYS A 34 9.85 16.20 10.39
C CYS A 34 10.81 17.03 11.28
N ALA A 35 11.29 16.48 12.40
CA ALA A 35 12.23 17.15 13.28
C ALA A 35 13.56 17.48 12.57
N ALA A 36 14.08 16.55 11.78
CA ALA A 36 15.31 16.77 11.01
C ALA A 36 15.12 17.87 9.95
N LEU A 37 13.99 17.85 9.22
CA LEU A 37 13.69 18.80 8.15
C LEU A 37 13.32 20.20 8.65
N GLN A 38 12.85 20.36 9.91
CA GLN A 38 12.66 21.67 10.54
C GLN A 38 13.95 22.50 10.57
N ASN A 39 15.09 21.85 10.76
CA ASN A 39 16.39 22.52 10.85
C ASN A 39 17.11 22.64 9.50
N THR A 40 16.82 21.78 8.55
CA THR A 40 17.53 21.69 7.26
C THR A 40 16.73 22.23 6.09
N GLY A 41 15.41 22.27 6.20
CA GLY A 41 14.48 22.61 5.12
C GLY A 41 13.99 21.38 4.36
N PRO A 42 13.03 21.56 3.42
CA PRO A 42 12.36 20.47 2.74
C PRO A 42 13.16 19.85 1.58
N VAL A 43 14.40 20.30 1.37
CA VAL A 43 15.33 19.80 0.34
C VAL A 43 16.67 19.53 1.02
N VAL A 44 17.05 18.27 1.11
CA VAL A 44 18.29 17.87 1.80
C VAL A 44 19.09 16.86 0.98
N GLN A 45 20.39 16.90 1.11
CA GLN A 45 21.29 15.90 0.55
C GLN A 45 21.49 14.76 1.55
N LEU A 46 21.48 13.54 1.05
CA LEU A 46 21.69 12.31 1.82
C LEU A 46 22.77 11.46 1.15
N SER A 47 23.30 10.52 1.90
CA SER A 47 24.12 9.42 1.36
C SER A 47 23.48 8.09 1.82
N ILE A 48 23.13 7.24 0.86
CA ILE A 48 22.53 5.91 1.10
C ILE A 48 23.40 4.89 0.38
N ASP A 49 23.97 3.94 1.12
CA ASP A 49 24.88 2.91 0.59
C ASP A 49 26.03 3.48 -0.27
N GLY A 50 26.49 4.71 0.06
CA GLY A 50 27.54 5.42 -0.66
C GLY A 50 27.07 6.20 -1.89
N GLU A 51 25.81 6.10 -2.27
CA GLU A 51 25.21 6.91 -3.33
C GLU A 51 24.69 8.24 -2.75
N HIS A 52 25.07 9.36 -3.39
CA HIS A 52 24.53 10.67 -3.06
C HIS A 52 23.14 10.83 -3.65
N CYS A 53 22.18 11.15 -2.81
CA CYS A 53 20.81 11.39 -3.21
C CYS A 53 20.25 12.68 -2.58
N VAL A 54 19.12 13.13 -3.07
CA VAL A 54 18.39 14.30 -2.55
C VAL A 54 17.03 13.83 -2.05
N ALA A 55 16.69 14.17 -0.80
CA ALA A 55 15.31 14.01 -0.33
C ALA A 55 14.56 15.32 -0.52
N ILE A 56 13.34 15.21 -1.02
CA ILE A 56 12.39 16.32 -1.15
C ILE A 56 11.10 15.98 -0.40
N SER A 57 10.55 16.98 0.29
CA SER A 57 9.32 16.85 1.06
C SER A 57 8.51 18.14 0.99
N SER A 58 7.27 18.10 1.34
CA SER A 58 6.28 19.17 1.40
C SER A 58 5.21 19.11 0.31
N THR A 59 4.14 19.86 0.55
CA THR A 59 3.09 20.07 -0.47
C THR A 59 3.65 20.66 -1.76
N ALA A 60 4.66 21.53 -1.70
CA ALA A 60 5.32 22.09 -2.88
C ALA A 60 6.12 21.02 -3.64
N ALA A 61 6.82 20.12 -2.94
CA ALA A 61 7.52 18.99 -3.55
C ALA A 61 6.55 18.04 -4.26
N ASN A 62 5.39 17.76 -3.65
CA ASN A 62 4.32 16.97 -4.27
C ASN A 62 3.83 17.61 -5.57
N GLN A 63 3.61 18.93 -5.56
CA GLN A 63 3.19 19.66 -6.75
C GLN A 63 4.25 19.60 -7.86
N LEU A 64 5.52 19.81 -7.51
CA LEU A 64 6.63 19.70 -8.46
C LEU A 64 6.66 18.30 -9.10
N ALA A 65 6.65 17.25 -8.27
CA ALA A 65 6.80 15.87 -8.71
C ALA A 65 5.65 15.37 -9.58
N TRP A 66 4.43 15.89 -9.39
CA TRP A 66 3.24 15.38 -10.09
C TRP A 66 2.81 16.23 -11.29
N ARG A 67 3.17 17.53 -11.32
CA ARG A 67 2.87 18.41 -12.46
C ARG A 67 3.75 18.14 -13.66
N ASN A 68 5.01 17.77 -13.42
CA ASN A 68 6.00 17.54 -14.46
C ASN A 68 6.50 16.09 -14.43
N PRO A 69 5.66 15.12 -14.81
CA PRO A 69 5.98 13.71 -14.62
C PRO A 69 7.07 13.19 -15.57
N ASP A 70 7.37 13.91 -16.67
CA ASP A 70 8.44 13.55 -17.60
C ASP A 70 9.83 13.98 -17.08
N ASP A 71 9.87 14.80 -16.03
CA ASP A 71 11.11 15.18 -15.34
C ASP A 71 11.68 14.06 -14.47
N TRP A 72 10.96 12.95 -14.34
CA TRP A 72 11.25 11.87 -13.41
C TRP A 72 11.24 10.52 -14.11
N SER A 73 12.26 9.70 -13.81
CA SER A 73 12.34 8.29 -14.17
C SER A 73 12.16 7.40 -12.93
N TYR A 74 11.39 6.33 -13.08
CA TYR A 74 11.21 5.27 -12.10
C TYR A 74 12.04 4.02 -12.45
N GLN A 75 12.68 3.99 -13.64
CA GLN A 75 13.35 2.82 -14.18
C GLN A 75 14.68 2.50 -13.53
N ASP A 76 15.44 3.53 -13.11
CA ASP A 76 16.82 3.38 -12.64
C ASP A 76 16.94 3.63 -11.13
N THR A 77 16.14 2.92 -10.37
CA THR A 77 16.16 2.96 -8.90
C THR A 77 16.40 1.57 -8.33
N VAL A 78 16.78 1.48 -7.06
CA VAL A 78 16.90 0.19 -6.37
C VAL A 78 15.59 -0.59 -6.39
N PHE A 79 14.45 0.12 -6.27
CA PHE A 79 13.12 -0.49 -6.38
C PHE A 79 12.89 -1.13 -7.75
N SER A 80 13.24 -0.44 -8.83
CA SER A 80 13.04 -0.98 -10.17
C SER A 80 13.88 -2.23 -10.44
N ALA A 81 15.08 -2.30 -9.90
CA ALA A 81 15.92 -3.49 -10.02
C ALA A 81 15.27 -4.72 -9.36
N ILE A 82 14.67 -4.54 -8.17
CA ILE A 82 13.95 -5.60 -7.46
C ILE A 82 12.71 -6.05 -8.25
N PHE A 83 11.89 -5.11 -8.71
CA PHE A 83 10.69 -5.42 -9.49
C PHE A 83 11.06 -6.22 -10.76
N ARG A 84 12.08 -5.77 -11.51
CA ARG A 84 12.53 -6.48 -12.71
C ARG A 84 12.97 -7.90 -12.42
N THR A 85 13.71 -8.12 -11.33
CA THR A 85 14.27 -9.45 -11.02
C THR A 85 13.25 -10.40 -10.42
N GLN A 86 12.27 -9.89 -9.68
CA GLN A 86 11.31 -10.72 -8.95
C GLN A 86 9.98 -10.88 -9.66
N LEU A 87 9.49 -9.85 -10.36
CA LEU A 87 8.18 -9.85 -11.03
C LEU A 87 8.30 -9.88 -12.55
N GLY A 88 9.16 -9.08 -13.14
CA GLY A 88 9.35 -9.00 -14.58
C GLY A 88 9.80 -7.61 -15.04
N PRO A 89 10.31 -7.50 -16.28
CA PRO A 89 10.88 -6.27 -16.81
C PRO A 89 9.84 -5.21 -17.15
N ASP A 90 8.59 -5.62 -17.37
CA ASP A 90 7.52 -4.80 -17.93
C ASP A 90 6.51 -4.32 -16.86
N HIS A 91 6.86 -4.48 -15.57
CA HIS A 91 5.94 -4.14 -14.49
C HIS A 91 5.58 -2.65 -14.50
N VAL A 92 4.28 -2.36 -14.51
CA VAL A 92 3.74 -1.00 -14.66
C VAL A 92 4.28 0.02 -13.65
N THR A 93 4.68 -0.43 -12.47
CA THR A 93 5.22 0.43 -11.40
C THR A 93 6.58 1.03 -11.75
N ILE A 94 7.37 0.35 -12.60
CA ILE A 94 8.74 0.74 -12.93
C ILE A 94 8.93 1.24 -14.35
N LEU A 95 7.86 1.28 -15.14
CA LEU A 95 7.91 1.81 -16.50
C LEU A 95 7.72 3.33 -16.53
N ASP A 96 8.29 3.96 -17.54
CA ASP A 96 8.11 5.37 -17.85
C ASP A 96 7.55 5.56 -19.26
N GLY A 97 7.20 6.80 -19.60
CA GLY A 97 6.87 7.22 -20.96
C GLY A 97 5.70 6.49 -21.58
N GLU A 98 5.82 6.12 -22.87
CA GLU A 98 4.76 5.47 -23.63
C GLU A 98 4.45 4.04 -23.17
N PRO A 99 5.43 3.17 -22.84
CA PRO A 99 5.15 1.85 -22.30
C PRO A 99 4.28 1.90 -21.04
N HIS A 100 4.61 2.79 -20.09
CA HIS A 100 3.80 3.00 -18.90
C HIS A 100 2.38 3.46 -19.24
N ARG A 101 2.23 4.47 -20.13
CA ARG A 101 0.92 4.99 -20.50
C ARG A 101 0.03 3.93 -21.16
N ARG A 102 0.64 3.15 -22.08
CA ARG A 102 -0.05 2.04 -22.76
C ARG A 102 -0.55 1.01 -21.75
N LEU A 103 0.37 0.45 -20.96
CA LEU A 103 0.04 -0.63 -20.02
C LEU A 103 -0.98 -0.16 -18.98
N ARG A 104 -0.80 1.06 -18.42
CA ARG A 104 -1.76 1.63 -17.48
C ARG A 104 -3.15 1.82 -18.07
N LYS A 105 -3.27 2.27 -19.33
CA LYS A 105 -4.57 2.39 -20.01
C LYS A 105 -5.25 1.03 -20.18
N LEU A 106 -4.48 -0.03 -20.41
CA LEU A 106 -5.00 -1.39 -20.54
C LEU A 106 -5.50 -1.95 -19.21
N ILE A 107 -4.73 -1.84 -18.15
CA ILE A 107 -5.02 -2.53 -16.89
C ILE A 107 -5.97 -1.75 -15.95
N LEU A 108 -5.98 -0.41 -16.01
CA LEU A 108 -6.78 0.43 -15.10
C LEU A 108 -8.28 0.07 -15.07
N PRO A 109 -8.96 -0.26 -16.19
CA PRO A 109 -10.38 -0.65 -16.16
C PRO A 109 -10.69 -1.88 -15.30
N GLY A 110 -9.74 -2.82 -15.15
CA GLY A 110 -9.89 -3.97 -14.25
C GLY A 110 -9.99 -3.60 -12.77
N PHE A 111 -9.49 -2.41 -12.39
CA PHE A 111 -9.58 -1.82 -11.05
C PHE A 111 -10.71 -0.80 -10.91
N GLY A 112 -11.55 -0.66 -11.93
CA GLY A 112 -12.58 0.36 -12.01
C GLY A 112 -13.83 0.06 -11.18
N ALA A 113 -14.65 1.09 -10.97
CA ALA A 113 -15.88 1.00 -10.17
C ALA A 113 -16.86 -0.07 -10.69
N THR A 114 -16.94 -0.30 -12.00
CA THR A 114 -17.81 -1.33 -12.59
C THR A 114 -17.41 -2.73 -12.15
N ALA A 115 -16.09 -3.05 -12.20
CA ALA A 115 -15.57 -4.32 -11.74
C ALA A 115 -15.85 -4.53 -10.24
N LEU A 116 -15.58 -3.49 -9.44
CA LEU A 116 -15.78 -3.55 -7.97
C LEU A 116 -17.26 -3.72 -7.59
N ARG A 117 -18.19 -3.02 -8.25
CA ARG A 117 -19.63 -3.17 -7.96
C ARG A 117 -20.16 -4.56 -8.29
N ARG A 118 -19.69 -5.16 -9.38
CA ARG A 118 -20.09 -6.53 -9.75
C ARG A 118 -19.79 -7.53 -8.65
N ASP A 119 -18.66 -7.36 -7.96
CA ASP A 119 -18.08 -8.37 -7.09
C ASP A 119 -18.23 -8.05 -5.59
N ILE A 120 -18.80 -6.89 -5.23
CA ILE A 120 -18.84 -6.43 -3.83
C ILE A 120 -19.63 -7.38 -2.92
N GLY A 121 -20.73 -7.96 -3.41
CA GLY A 121 -21.53 -8.93 -2.64
C GLY A 121 -20.74 -10.20 -2.31
N THR A 122 -19.98 -10.74 -3.29
CA THR A 122 -19.10 -11.89 -3.05
C THR A 122 -17.97 -11.54 -2.10
N THR A 123 -17.40 -10.33 -2.22
CA THR A 123 -16.37 -9.84 -1.29
C THR A 123 -16.92 -9.77 0.14
N TYR A 124 -18.12 -9.22 0.32
CA TYR A 124 -18.79 -9.18 1.63
C TYR A 124 -18.97 -10.56 2.22
N GLN A 125 -19.52 -11.52 1.44
CA GLN A 125 -19.72 -12.88 1.91
C GLN A 125 -18.41 -13.56 2.31
N THR A 126 -17.34 -13.38 1.54
CA THR A 126 -16.02 -13.92 1.85
C THR A 126 -15.48 -13.35 3.17
N PHE A 127 -15.60 -12.02 3.35
CA PHE A 127 -15.15 -11.37 4.58
C PHE A 127 -15.97 -11.85 5.79
N ALA A 128 -17.29 -11.87 5.68
CA ALA A 128 -18.17 -12.30 6.75
C ALA A 128 -17.90 -13.77 7.16
N GLN A 129 -17.72 -14.65 6.17
CA GLN A 129 -17.38 -16.05 6.43
C GLN A 129 -16.04 -16.18 7.16
N ASP A 130 -14.97 -15.55 6.66
CA ASP A 130 -13.64 -15.68 7.26
C ASP A 130 -13.59 -15.12 8.69
N LEU A 131 -14.29 -14.01 8.95
CA LEU A 131 -14.38 -13.45 10.30
C LEU A 131 -15.18 -14.35 11.25
N ASN A 132 -16.30 -14.91 10.78
CA ASN A 132 -17.12 -15.82 11.59
C ASN A 132 -16.35 -17.10 11.99
N GLU A 133 -15.51 -17.64 11.09
CA GLU A 133 -14.65 -18.78 11.37
C GLU A 133 -13.57 -18.48 12.43
N GLN A 134 -13.30 -17.20 12.71
CA GLN A 134 -12.30 -16.75 13.69
C GLN A 134 -12.90 -16.23 15.00
N VAL A 135 -14.21 -16.32 15.18
CA VAL A 135 -14.84 -15.94 16.46
C VAL A 135 -14.35 -16.84 17.57
N ASP A 136 -13.98 -16.25 18.72
CA ASP A 136 -13.38 -16.90 19.88
C ASP A 136 -12.06 -17.63 19.64
N VAL A 137 -11.43 -17.44 18.47
CA VAL A 137 -10.10 -17.98 18.15
C VAL A 137 -9.06 -16.86 18.26
N PRO A 138 -8.05 -17.00 19.16
CA PRO A 138 -6.93 -16.06 19.21
C PRO A 138 -6.19 -16.06 17.87
N SER A 139 -6.02 -14.89 17.27
CA SER A 139 -5.48 -14.70 15.93
C SER A 139 -4.54 -13.51 15.88
N ASP A 140 -3.70 -13.46 14.85
CA ASP A 140 -3.02 -12.23 14.44
C ASP A 140 -3.89 -11.48 13.44
N LEU A 141 -4.28 -10.25 13.77
CA LEU A 141 -5.18 -9.44 12.94
C LEU A 141 -4.58 -9.15 11.58
N TYR A 142 -3.26 -8.92 11.48
CA TYR A 142 -2.60 -8.67 10.19
C TYR A 142 -2.66 -9.91 9.29
N ALA A 143 -2.29 -11.06 9.80
CA ALA A 143 -2.35 -12.32 9.06
C ALA A 143 -3.79 -12.68 8.65
N LEU A 144 -4.77 -12.44 9.54
CA LEU A 144 -6.19 -12.62 9.25
C LEU A 144 -6.63 -11.70 8.11
N ALA A 145 -6.33 -10.40 8.19
CA ALA A 145 -6.68 -9.42 7.16
C ALA A 145 -6.05 -9.77 5.80
N CYS A 146 -4.76 -10.11 5.78
CA CYS A 146 -4.07 -10.51 4.55
C CYS A 146 -4.72 -11.74 3.92
N ARG A 147 -5.01 -12.78 4.70
CA ARG A 147 -5.66 -14.01 4.21
C ARG A 147 -7.03 -13.73 3.63
N THR A 148 -7.87 -13.02 4.36
CA THR A 148 -9.23 -12.67 3.96
C THR A 148 -9.27 -11.81 2.70
N MET A 149 -8.40 -10.80 2.63
CA MET A 149 -8.27 -9.94 1.45
C MET A 149 -7.77 -10.70 0.22
N ALA A 150 -6.71 -11.49 0.35
CA ALA A 150 -6.17 -12.27 -0.77
C ALA A 150 -7.19 -13.30 -1.29
N ARG A 151 -7.94 -13.95 -0.38
CA ARG A 151 -9.02 -14.87 -0.75
C ARG A 151 -10.11 -14.15 -1.55
N ALA A 152 -10.58 -13.00 -1.07
CA ALA A 152 -11.59 -12.21 -1.75
C ALA A 152 -11.12 -11.73 -3.15
N LEU A 153 -9.88 -11.23 -3.27
CA LEU A 153 -9.32 -10.80 -4.55
C LEU A 153 -9.27 -11.96 -5.57
N ASN A 154 -8.79 -13.13 -5.16
CA ASN A 154 -8.71 -14.28 -6.05
C ASN A 154 -10.10 -14.79 -6.46
N GLN A 155 -11.09 -14.76 -5.58
CA GLN A 155 -12.46 -15.16 -5.89
C GLN A 155 -13.19 -14.17 -6.81
N THR A 156 -12.88 -12.87 -6.71
CA THR A 156 -13.65 -11.83 -7.40
C THR A 156 -12.90 -11.26 -8.60
N GLN A 157 -11.63 -10.90 -8.46
CA GLN A 157 -10.92 -10.17 -9.51
C GLN A 157 -10.41 -11.06 -10.64
N ILE A 158 -10.10 -12.33 -10.35
CA ILE A 158 -9.61 -13.30 -11.34
C ILE A 158 -10.40 -14.61 -11.34
N LYS A 159 -11.42 -14.73 -10.48
CA LYS A 159 -12.27 -15.91 -10.31
C LYS A 159 -11.50 -17.24 -10.37
N ALA A 160 -10.38 -17.28 -9.64
CA ALA A 160 -9.50 -18.44 -9.53
C ALA A 160 -9.68 -19.12 -8.18
N ALA A 161 -9.81 -20.44 -8.21
CA ALA A 161 -9.76 -21.24 -6.99
C ALA A 161 -8.32 -21.31 -6.49
N VAL A 162 -8.11 -20.92 -5.24
CA VAL A 162 -6.81 -21.04 -4.57
C VAL A 162 -6.96 -21.91 -3.34
N THR A 163 -6.11 -22.91 -3.20
CA THR A 163 -6.08 -23.76 -1.99
C THR A 163 -5.50 -23.00 -0.81
N SER A 164 -5.74 -23.44 0.42
CA SER A 164 -5.15 -22.82 1.61
C SER A 164 -3.61 -22.81 1.54
N SER A 165 -2.98 -23.87 1.03
CA SER A 165 -1.53 -23.91 0.80
C SER A 165 -1.10 -22.92 -0.28
N GLY A 166 -1.81 -22.86 -1.40
CA GLY A 166 -1.54 -21.89 -2.48
C GLY A 166 -1.63 -20.45 -1.99
N LEU A 167 -2.66 -20.15 -1.21
CA LEU A 167 -2.84 -18.83 -0.60
C LEU A 167 -1.68 -18.48 0.36
N SER A 168 -1.21 -19.46 1.14
CA SER A 168 -0.05 -19.26 2.02
C SER A 168 1.24 -18.96 1.24
N HIS A 169 1.43 -19.58 0.08
CA HIS A 169 2.58 -19.28 -0.79
C HIS A 169 2.48 -17.87 -1.40
N LEU A 170 1.30 -17.48 -1.89
CA LEU A 170 1.07 -16.13 -2.41
C LEU A 170 1.36 -15.06 -1.36
N LEU A 171 0.81 -15.21 -0.17
CA LEU A 171 1.00 -14.26 0.93
C LEU A 171 2.47 -14.20 1.36
N ARG A 172 3.11 -15.35 1.50
CA ARG A 172 4.54 -15.39 1.85
C ARG A 172 5.41 -14.73 0.79
N PHE A 173 5.14 -15.00 -0.49
CA PHE A 173 5.87 -14.36 -1.59
C PHE A 173 5.74 -12.83 -1.52
N GLU A 174 4.53 -12.32 -1.37
CA GLU A 174 4.27 -10.89 -1.30
C GLU A 174 4.91 -10.23 -0.08
N ASP A 175 4.69 -10.78 1.11
CA ASP A 175 5.24 -10.23 2.36
C ASP A 175 6.78 -10.18 2.33
N GLU A 176 7.43 -11.26 1.88
CA GLU A 176 8.88 -11.31 1.80
C GLU A 176 9.44 -10.44 0.67
N PHE A 177 8.72 -10.30 -0.44
CA PHE A 177 9.08 -9.39 -1.54
C PHE A 177 9.03 -7.93 -1.07
N ILE A 178 7.94 -7.52 -0.42
CA ILE A 178 7.78 -6.16 0.09
C ILE A 178 8.79 -5.87 1.22
N ALA A 179 9.01 -6.80 2.14
CA ALA A 179 10.02 -6.65 3.19
C ALA A 179 11.43 -6.41 2.62
N ALA A 180 11.76 -7.07 1.51
CA ALA A 180 13.06 -6.90 0.86
C ALA A 180 13.29 -5.50 0.27
N LEU A 181 12.23 -4.72 0.00
CA LEU A 181 12.36 -3.34 -0.46
C LEU A 181 13.06 -2.43 0.57
N GLN A 182 13.13 -2.87 1.82
CA GLN A 182 13.77 -2.15 2.92
C GLN A 182 15.23 -2.56 3.16
N LEU A 183 15.72 -3.56 2.44
CA LEU A 183 17.06 -4.10 2.60
C LEU A 183 18.06 -3.43 1.65
N SER A 184 19.34 -3.40 2.05
CA SER A 184 20.42 -3.00 1.14
C SER A 184 20.57 -4.00 -0.03
N PRO A 185 21.15 -3.61 -1.18
CA PRO A 185 21.33 -4.51 -2.32
C PRO A 185 22.03 -5.83 -1.98
N ALA A 186 23.03 -5.80 -1.11
CA ALA A 186 23.75 -7.01 -0.66
C ALA A 186 22.84 -7.93 0.18
N GLN A 187 22.04 -7.36 1.08
CA GLN A 187 21.06 -8.11 1.87
C GLN A 187 19.94 -8.67 1.00
N GLN A 188 19.45 -7.91 0.01
CA GLN A 188 18.45 -8.37 -0.96
C GLN A 188 18.90 -9.61 -1.70
N THR A 189 20.17 -9.65 -2.16
CA THR A 189 20.73 -10.83 -2.85
C THR A 189 20.63 -12.07 -1.96
N GLN A 190 21.03 -11.98 -0.70
CA GLN A 190 20.94 -13.08 0.25
C GLN A 190 19.49 -13.43 0.59
N TRP A 191 18.63 -12.42 0.73
CA TRP A 191 17.22 -12.59 1.05
C TRP A 191 16.49 -13.39 -0.02
N PHE A 192 16.66 -13.01 -1.28
CA PHE A 192 16.03 -13.69 -2.41
C PHE A 192 16.63 -15.05 -2.73
N ALA A 193 17.86 -15.34 -2.31
CA ALA A 193 18.47 -16.67 -2.45
C ALA A 193 17.95 -17.70 -1.45
N ARG A 194 17.16 -17.32 -0.44
CA ARG A 194 16.64 -18.26 0.56
C ARG A 194 15.70 -19.30 -0.07
N PRO A 195 15.90 -20.60 0.21
CA PRO A 195 15.09 -21.67 -0.39
C PRO A 195 13.58 -21.50 -0.14
N ALA A 196 13.20 -21.00 1.03
CA ALA A 196 11.82 -20.79 1.40
C ALA A 196 11.15 -19.67 0.58
N TYR A 197 11.86 -18.57 0.31
CA TYR A 197 11.40 -17.51 -0.58
C TYR A 197 11.25 -18.04 -2.02
N GLN A 198 12.29 -18.68 -2.53
CA GLN A 198 12.27 -19.24 -3.88
C GLN A 198 11.12 -20.24 -4.08
N HIS A 199 10.87 -21.09 -3.08
CA HIS A 199 9.74 -22.02 -3.14
C HIS A 199 8.39 -21.25 -3.20
N ALA A 200 8.16 -20.28 -2.32
CA ALA A 200 6.93 -19.50 -2.32
C ALA A 200 6.73 -18.73 -3.64
N ARG A 201 7.81 -18.13 -4.16
CA ARG A 201 7.79 -17.43 -5.45
C ARG A 201 7.44 -18.39 -6.60
N ASN A 202 8.10 -19.54 -6.69
CA ASN A 202 7.85 -20.51 -7.75
C ASN A 202 6.40 -21.00 -7.72
N MET A 203 5.90 -21.39 -6.56
CA MET A 203 4.49 -21.79 -6.40
C MET A 203 3.50 -20.69 -6.80
N SER A 204 3.83 -19.43 -6.50
CA SER A 204 3.00 -18.29 -6.90
C SER A 204 3.01 -18.10 -8.42
N PHE A 205 4.17 -18.19 -9.06
CA PHE A 205 4.28 -18.08 -10.52
C PHE A 205 3.67 -19.29 -11.25
N ASP A 206 3.73 -20.49 -10.69
CA ASP A 206 3.02 -21.66 -11.23
C ASP A 206 1.50 -21.42 -11.23
N PHE A 207 0.96 -20.83 -10.16
CA PHE A 207 -0.43 -20.45 -10.08
C PHE A 207 -0.79 -19.35 -11.12
N PHE A 208 0.04 -18.32 -11.30
CA PHE A 208 -0.19 -17.29 -12.32
C PHE A 208 -0.12 -17.86 -13.74
N ASN A 209 0.83 -18.75 -14.01
CA ASN A 209 0.96 -19.45 -15.30
C ASN A 209 -0.24 -20.37 -15.59
N GLN A 210 -0.80 -21.03 -14.58
CA GLN A 210 -2.01 -21.82 -14.75
C GLN A 210 -3.17 -20.93 -15.22
N ILE A 211 -3.38 -19.78 -14.59
CA ILE A 211 -4.42 -18.83 -14.99
C ILE A 211 -4.17 -18.30 -16.40
N LEU A 212 -2.94 -17.89 -16.72
CA LEU A 212 -2.57 -17.46 -18.06
C LEU A 212 -2.94 -18.53 -19.11
N ASN A 213 -2.58 -19.80 -18.86
CA ASN A 213 -2.86 -20.89 -19.76
C ASN A 213 -4.37 -21.15 -19.92
N GLU A 214 -5.16 -21.03 -18.86
CA GLU A 214 -6.63 -21.10 -18.93
C GLU A 214 -7.19 -20.01 -19.85
N ARG A 215 -6.72 -18.76 -19.71
CA ARG A 215 -7.16 -17.65 -20.55
C ARG A 215 -6.75 -17.79 -22.01
N LYS A 216 -5.53 -18.26 -22.28
CA LYS A 216 -5.05 -18.54 -23.65
C LYS A 216 -5.86 -19.64 -24.36
N ARG A 217 -6.45 -20.56 -23.62
CA ARG A 217 -7.39 -21.56 -24.16
C ARG A 217 -8.81 -21.01 -24.36
N GLY A 218 -9.01 -19.72 -24.19
CA GLY A 218 -10.30 -19.05 -24.40
C GLY A 218 -11.23 -19.06 -23.19
N ALA A 219 -10.78 -19.48 -22.01
CA ALA A 219 -11.62 -19.39 -20.81
C ALA A 219 -11.91 -17.93 -20.47
N ARG A 220 -13.19 -17.58 -20.38
CA ARG A 220 -13.68 -16.29 -19.92
C ARG A 220 -14.54 -16.51 -18.67
N LYS A 221 -14.35 -15.68 -17.64
CA LYS A 221 -15.01 -15.85 -16.34
C LYS A 221 -15.81 -14.61 -15.93
N ASP A 222 -15.88 -13.62 -16.83
CA ASP A 222 -16.50 -12.31 -16.54
C ASP A 222 -15.93 -11.70 -15.25
N ASP A 223 -14.62 -11.48 -15.25
CA ASP A 223 -13.85 -10.94 -14.13
C ASP A 223 -13.00 -9.73 -14.56
N SER A 224 -12.22 -9.20 -13.65
CA SER A 224 -11.36 -8.03 -13.90
C SER A 224 -10.25 -8.34 -14.90
N LEU A 225 -9.73 -9.56 -14.90
CA LEU A 225 -8.73 -9.99 -15.87
C LEU A 225 -9.33 -10.03 -17.29
N ASP A 226 -10.57 -10.48 -17.44
CA ASP A 226 -11.25 -10.49 -18.75
C ASP A 226 -11.48 -9.07 -19.28
N ILE A 227 -11.77 -8.10 -18.41
CA ILE A 227 -11.87 -6.68 -18.81
C ILE A 227 -10.53 -6.20 -19.39
N ILE A 228 -9.42 -6.55 -18.77
CA ILE A 228 -8.06 -6.18 -19.21
C ILE A 228 -7.75 -6.86 -20.55
N LEU A 229 -7.97 -8.17 -20.65
CA LEU A 229 -7.68 -8.95 -21.86
C LEU A 229 -8.53 -8.50 -23.05
N SER A 230 -9.84 -8.36 -22.88
CA SER A 230 -10.74 -7.89 -23.94
C SER A 230 -10.36 -6.52 -24.47
N ARG A 231 -9.88 -5.63 -23.58
CA ARG A 231 -9.39 -4.31 -23.99
C ARG A 231 -8.09 -4.41 -24.79
N SER A 232 -7.18 -5.31 -24.43
CA SER A 232 -5.93 -5.51 -25.16
C SER A 232 -6.11 -6.13 -26.54
N GLU A 233 -7.24 -6.79 -26.77
CA GLU A 233 -7.58 -7.40 -28.05
C GLU A 233 -8.17 -6.38 -29.05
N THR A 234 -8.41 -5.13 -28.65
CA THR A 234 -8.90 -4.07 -29.55
C THR A 234 -7.79 -3.53 -30.44
N SER A 235 -8.17 -3.03 -31.64
CA SER A 235 -7.22 -2.46 -32.63
C SER A 235 -6.44 -1.24 -32.13
N ASP A 236 -6.89 -0.63 -31.04
CA ASP A 236 -6.28 0.60 -30.48
C ASP A 236 -5.00 0.32 -29.70
N PHE A 237 -4.71 -0.95 -29.41
CA PHE A 237 -3.57 -1.33 -28.56
C PHE A 237 -2.76 -2.49 -29.17
N THR A 238 -1.47 -2.50 -28.89
CA THR A 238 -0.68 -3.73 -29.05
C THR A 238 -1.14 -4.71 -27.98
N PRO A 239 -1.46 -5.97 -28.31
CA PRO A 239 -1.86 -6.97 -27.34
C PRO A 239 -0.86 -7.13 -26.21
N LEU A 240 -1.34 -7.54 -25.03
CA LEU A 240 -0.50 -7.84 -23.88
C LEU A 240 0.37 -9.06 -24.15
N SER A 241 1.66 -8.98 -23.78
CA SER A 241 2.55 -10.13 -23.73
C SER A 241 2.17 -11.06 -22.55
N ASP A 242 2.68 -12.30 -22.60
CA ASP A 242 2.48 -13.26 -21.50
C ASP A 242 2.98 -12.70 -20.17
N THR A 243 4.11 -12.00 -20.17
CA THR A 243 4.68 -11.35 -18.98
C THR A 243 3.74 -10.28 -18.45
N GLU A 244 3.23 -9.39 -19.30
CA GLU A 244 2.29 -8.34 -18.90
C GLU A 244 0.96 -8.92 -18.36
N ILE A 245 0.51 -10.08 -18.89
CA ILE A 245 -0.67 -10.77 -18.36
C ILE A 245 -0.38 -11.36 -16.99
N ILE A 246 0.79 -12.02 -16.79
CA ILE A 246 1.20 -12.54 -15.48
C ILE A 246 1.29 -11.42 -14.44
N GLU A 247 1.89 -10.27 -14.80
CA GLU A 247 1.94 -9.10 -13.94
C GLU A 247 0.55 -8.55 -13.62
N SER A 248 -0.38 -8.57 -14.58
CA SER A 248 -1.78 -8.19 -14.35
C SER A 248 -2.47 -9.15 -13.37
N ILE A 249 -2.21 -10.46 -13.48
CA ILE A 249 -2.72 -11.48 -12.54
C ILE A 249 -2.15 -11.23 -11.14
N TYR A 250 -0.85 -10.99 -11.01
CA TYR A 250 -0.23 -10.62 -9.74
C TYR A 250 -0.89 -9.39 -9.12
N LEU A 251 -1.06 -8.31 -9.90
CA LEU A 251 -1.69 -7.07 -9.44
C LEU A 251 -3.13 -7.26 -8.96
N LEU A 252 -3.90 -8.14 -9.61
CA LEU A 252 -5.30 -8.42 -9.28
C LEU A 252 -5.46 -9.42 -8.13
N SER A 253 -4.46 -10.28 -7.88
CA SER A 253 -4.57 -11.40 -6.94
C SER A 253 -4.01 -11.13 -5.56
N ILE A 254 -2.86 -10.45 -5.47
CA ILE A 254 -2.11 -10.36 -4.22
C ILE A 254 -1.46 -9.00 -3.95
N ALA A 255 -1.10 -8.23 -5.00
CA ALA A 255 -0.42 -6.96 -4.81
C ALA A 255 -1.23 -5.99 -3.94
N GLY A 256 -0.59 -5.40 -2.96
CA GLY A 256 -1.22 -4.42 -2.08
C GLY A 256 -2.10 -4.99 -0.96
N VAL A 257 -2.24 -6.31 -0.85
CA VAL A 257 -2.96 -6.95 0.28
C VAL A 257 -2.37 -6.51 1.62
N GLY A 258 -1.05 -6.57 1.77
CA GLY A 258 -0.35 -6.10 2.95
C GLY A 258 -0.59 -4.62 3.25
N ASN A 259 -0.68 -3.78 2.22
CA ASN A 259 -0.97 -2.34 2.39
C ASN A 259 -2.37 -2.10 2.96
N ILE A 260 -3.38 -2.83 2.48
CA ILE A 260 -4.75 -2.71 2.99
C ILE A 260 -4.84 -3.27 4.41
N ALA A 261 -4.17 -4.42 4.68
CA ALA A 261 -4.09 -5.00 6.02
C ALA A 261 -3.39 -4.06 7.01
N HIS A 262 -2.33 -3.36 6.58
CA HIS A 262 -1.66 -2.34 7.38
C HIS A 262 -2.62 -1.21 7.79
N PHE A 263 -3.36 -0.64 6.83
CA PHE A 263 -4.37 0.37 7.15
C PHE A 263 -5.44 -0.15 8.12
N LEU A 264 -5.94 -1.36 7.88
CA LEU A 264 -6.93 -1.97 8.75
C LEU A 264 -6.42 -2.15 10.18
N CYS A 265 -5.24 -2.75 10.33
CA CYS A 265 -4.65 -3.05 11.63
C CYS A 265 -4.35 -1.78 12.43
N THR A 266 -3.74 -0.78 11.79
CA THR A 266 -3.44 0.50 12.45
C THR A 266 -4.72 1.24 12.85
N MET A 267 -5.77 1.19 12.03
CA MET A 267 -7.07 1.75 12.37
C MET A 267 -7.72 0.99 13.55
N MET A 268 -7.78 -0.35 13.50
CA MET A 268 -8.37 -1.14 14.59
C MET A 268 -7.64 -0.89 15.90
N TRP A 269 -6.32 -0.81 15.88
CA TRP A 269 -5.53 -0.53 17.07
C TRP A 269 -5.86 0.84 17.71
N LYS A 270 -6.14 1.87 16.88
CA LYS A 270 -6.54 3.22 17.37
C LYS A 270 -8.00 3.29 17.81
N VAL A 271 -8.86 2.43 17.31
CA VAL A 271 -10.34 2.60 17.39
C VAL A 271 -11.01 1.55 18.26
N ALA A 272 -10.47 0.33 18.34
CA ALA A 272 -11.07 -0.77 19.09
C ALA A 272 -11.24 -0.40 20.59
N GLY A 273 -12.45 -0.61 21.10
CA GLY A 273 -12.78 -0.29 22.49
C GLY A 273 -12.95 1.19 22.82
N THR A 274 -12.83 2.09 21.85
CA THR A 274 -13.04 3.53 22.04
C THR A 274 -14.47 3.94 21.67
N HIS A 275 -14.81 5.21 21.97
CA HIS A 275 -16.08 5.81 21.54
C HIS A 275 -16.26 5.81 20.01
N TRP A 276 -15.17 5.83 19.25
CA TRP A 276 -15.20 5.75 17.79
C TRP A 276 -15.79 4.43 17.29
N GLN A 277 -15.48 3.33 17.93
CA GLN A 277 -16.10 2.05 17.58
C GLN A 277 -17.61 2.11 17.81
N THR A 278 -18.05 2.69 18.93
CA THR A 278 -19.48 2.86 19.21
C THR A 278 -20.15 3.76 18.17
N ALA A 279 -19.52 4.85 17.78
CA ALA A 279 -20.03 5.77 16.75
C ALA A 279 -20.18 5.07 15.39
N VAL A 280 -19.18 4.30 14.94
CA VAL A 280 -19.28 3.51 13.70
C VAL A 280 -20.38 2.47 13.78
N ARG A 281 -20.53 1.79 14.91
CA ARG A 281 -21.60 0.80 15.12
C ARG A 281 -22.99 1.42 14.99
N GLN A 282 -23.19 2.60 15.57
CA GLN A 282 -24.43 3.34 15.44
C GLN A 282 -24.68 3.80 14.00
N GLU A 283 -23.64 4.32 13.33
CA GLU A 283 -23.71 4.77 11.95
C GLU A 283 -24.08 3.64 10.97
N LEU A 284 -23.58 2.42 11.22
CA LEU A 284 -23.72 1.28 10.33
C LEU A 284 -24.83 0.28 10.75
N ALA A 285 -25.60 0.55 11.80
CA ALA A 285 -26.55 -0.41 12.37
C ALA A 285 -27.50 -1.01 11.32
N ASP A 286 -28.08 -0.17 10.46
CA ASP A 286 -29.08 -0.58 9.45
C ASP A 286 -28.50 -0.55 8.01
N VAL A 287 -27.17 -0.56 7.87
CA VAL A 287 -26.52 -0.40 6.55
C VAL A 287 -26.28 -1.74 5.91
N ASP A 288 -26.70 -1.88 4.66
CA ASP A 288 -26.28 -2.99 3.79
C ASP A 288 -24.83 -2.79 3.34
N LEU A 289 -23.89 -3.43 4.04
CA LEU A 289 -22.46 -3.35 3.72
C LEU A 289 -22.10 -4.00 2.38
N ALA A 290 -22.95 -4.85 1.84
CA ALA A 290 -22.76 -5.41 0.49
C ALA A 290 -23.04 -4.39 -0.62
N ASN A 291 -23.53 -3.19 -0.29
CA ASN A 291 -23.80 -2.12 -1.24
C ASN A 291 -22.68 -1.08 -1.24
N LEU A 292 -21.84 -1.07 -2.29
CA LEU A 292 -20.73 -0.13 -2.42
C LEU A 292 -21.17 1.34 -2.37
N ASP A 293 -22.31 1.69 -2.97
CA ASP A 293 -22.78 3.08 -3.02
C ASP A 293 -23.30 3.54 -1.64
N GLY A 294 -23.92 2.65 -0.88
CA GLY A 294 -24.34 2.91 0.50
C GLY A 294 -23.17 3.25 1.41
N MET A 295 -22.05 2.57 1.29
CA MET A 295 -20.87 2.79 2.14
C MET A 295 -20.20 4.17 1.96
N LYS A 296 -20.39 4.83 0.82
CA LYS A 296 -19.80 6.16 0.57
C LYS A 296 -20.38 7.28 1.46
N ALA A 297 -21.55 7.07 2.02
CA ALA A 297 -22.30 8.07 2.78
C ALA A 297 -22.02 8.06 4.30
N HIS A 298 -21.03 7.27 4.76
CA HIS A 298 -20.76 7.10 6.20
C HIS A 298 -19.62 8.00 6.67
N PRO A 299 -19.92 9.19 7.23
CA PRO A 299 -18.92 10.19 7.57
C PRO A 299 -17.97 9.73 8.68
N VAL A 300 -18.45 9.01 9.71
CA VAL A 300 -17.60 8.58 10.82
C VAL A 300 -16.59 7.54 10.34
N LEU A 301 -17.04 6.47 9.68
CA LEU A 301 -16.13 5.46 9.13
C LEU A 301 -15.15 6.08 8.14
N LYS A 302 -15.61 6.98 7.29
CA LYS A 302 -14.78 7.70 6.34
C LYS A 302 -13.73 8.58 7.03
N ALA A 303 -14.09 9.26 8.12
CA ALA A 303 -13.17 10.06 8.90
C ALA A 303 -12.04 9.24 9.51
N LEU A 304 -12.36 8.06 10.04
CA LEU A 304 -11.38 7.11 10.57
C LEU A 304 -10.41 6.63 9.49
N ILE A 305 -10.92 6.26 8.33
CA ILE A 305 -10.09 5.82 7.20
C ILE A 305 -9.17 6.95 6.73
N ASN A 306 -9.70 8.16 6.53
CA ASN A 306 -8.90 9.30 6.09
C ASN A 306 -7.80 9.65 7.07
N GLU A 307 -8.07 9.59 8.39
CA GLU A 307 -7.07 9.87 9.41
C GLU A 307 -6.00 8.77 9.48
N THR A 308 -6.41 7.52 9.25
CA THR A 308 -5.47 6.40 9.12
C THR A 308 -4.59 6.54 7.86
N GLU A 309 -5.18 6.88 6.70
CA GLU A 309 -4.42 7.17 5.47
C GLU A 309 -3.42 8.32 5.66
N ARG A 310 -3.78 9.31 6.47
CA ARG A 310 -2.91 10.45 6.75
C ARG A 310 -1.71 10.08 7.62
N LEU A 311 -1.95 9.40 8.73
CA LEU A 311 -0.90 9.13 9.73
C LEU A 311 -0.06 7.89 9.43
N TYR A 312 -0.65 6.89 8.77
CA TYR A 312 -0.05 5.56 8.65
C TYR A 312 0.00 5.07 7.19
N PRO A 313 0.56 5.88 6.26
CA PRO A 313 0.68 5.45 4.87
C PRO A 313 1.73 4.33 4.74
N PRO A 314 1.40 3.19 4.10
CA PRO A 314 2.31 2.06 4.00
C PRO A 314 3.48 2.28 3.04
N ALA A 315 3.38 3.24 2.13
CA ALA A 315 4.42 3.56 1.14
C ALA A 315 4.69 5.07 1.12
N PRO A 316 5.36 5.64 2.14
CA PRO A 316 5.50 7.09 2.31
C PRO A 316 6.59 7.73 1.45
N VAL A 317 7.47 6.93 0.85
CA VAL A 317 8.62 7.38 0.06
C VAL A 317 8.56 6.78 -1.34
N ILE A 318 8.79 7.61 -2.34
CA ILE A 318 8.88 7.18 -3.74
C ILE A 318 10.26 7.57 -4.28
N PRO A 319 11.17 6.60 -4.51
CA PRO A 319 12.44 6.87 -5.16
C PRO A 319 12.24 7.09 -6.66
N LYS A 320 12.97 8.04 -7.22
CA LYS A 320 12.98 8.35 -8.65
C LYS A 320 14.28 9.04 -9.04
N ARG A 321 14.61 9.10 -10.34
CA ARG A 321 15.75 9.89 -10.84
C ARG A 321 15.25 11.07 -11.65
N THR A 322 16.00 12.17 -11.59
CA THR A 322 15.78 13.32 -12.46
C THR A 322 16.21 12.98 -13.89
N THR A 323 15.38 13.33 -14.88
CA THR A 323 15.69 13.16 -16.32
C THR A 323 16.30 14.42 -16.93
N ARG A 324 16.38 15.49 -16.16
CA ARG A 324 17.02 16.79 -16.49
C ARG A 324 17.40 17.53 -15.21
N ASN A 325 18.11 18.64 -15.35
CA ASN A 325 18.34 19.54 -14.22
C ASN A 325 17.01 20.14 -13.75
N ILE A 326 16.76 20.09 -12.45
CA ILE A 326 15.53 20.60 -11.80
C ILE A 326 15.91 21.69 -10.82
N GLU A 327 15.23 22.83 -10.89
CA GLU A 327 15.28 23.86 -9.87
C GLU A 327 14.08 23.72 -8.91
N PHE A 328 14.35 23.64 -7.61
CA PHE A 328 13.33 23.57 -6.59
C PHE A 328 13.72 24.34 -5.34
N LEU A 329 12.92 25.34 -4.98
CA LEU A 329 13.15 26.22 -3.80
C LEU A 329 14.55 26.84 -3.77
N GLY A 330 15.09 27.27 -4.93
CA GLY A 330 16.41 27.86 -5.07
C GLY A 330 17.57 26.85 -5.08
N HIS A 331 17.28 25.57 -5.05
CA HIS A 331 18.28 24.50 -5.15
C HIS A 331 18.30 23.89 -6.55
N GLN A 332 19.50 23.64 -7.07
CA GLN A 332 19.70 22.92 -8.33
C GLN A 332 19.92 21.43 -8.04
N ILE A 333 19.03 20.60 -8.61
CA ILE A 333 19.11 19.13 -8.55
C ILE A 333 19.53 18.68 -9.96
N PRO A 334 20.78 18.19 -10.12
CA PRO A 334 21.29 17.79 -11.44
C PRO A 334 20.51 16.61 -12.04
N GLU A 335 20.56 16.49 -13.38
CA GLU A 335 20.12 15.31 -14.11
C GLU A 335 20.78 14.04 -13.57
N GLY A 336 20.05 12.91 -13.56
CA GLY A 336 20.53 11.63 -13.07
C GLY A 336 20.56 11.50 -11.54
N THR A 337 20.21 12.55 -10.78
CA THR A 337 20.20 12.50 -9.31
C THR A 337 19.11 11.55 -8.81
N LEU A 338 19.46 10.62 -7.92
CA LEU A 338 18.47 9.85 -7.15
C LEU A 338 17.75 10.79 -6.19
N VAL A 339 16.44 10.85 -6.30
CA VAL A 339 15.58 11.67 -5.46
C VAL A 339 14.63 10.78 -4.66
N LEU A 340 14.63 10.97 -3.35
CA LEU A 340 13.68 10.36 -2.43
C LEU A 340 12.55 11.36 -2.20
N HIS A 341 11.41 11.11 -2.82
CA HIS A 341 10.23 11.93 -2.65
C HIS A 341 9.45 11.45 -1.42
N LEU A 342 9.62 12.16 -0.31
CA LEU A 342 8.96 11.91 0.98
C LEU A 342 7.54 12.50 0.95
N HIS A 343 6.71 12.00 0.02
CA HIS A 343 5.47 12.66 -0.39
C HIS A 343 4.42 12.76 0.71
N THR A 344 4.43 11.85 1.67
CA THR A 344 3.45 11.85 2.77
C THR A 344 3.86 12.74 3.96
N LEU A 345 5.09 13.27 3.98
CA LEU A 345 5.47 14.23 5.03
C LEU A 345 4.65 15.51 4.98
N SER A 346 4.04 15.85 3.83
CA SER A 346 3.04 16.93 3.75
C SER A 346 1.80 16.70 4.65
N HIS A 347 1.56 15.47 5.08
CA HIS A 347 0.48 15.16 6.03
C HIS A 347 0.75 15.65 7.46
N TYR A 348 1.98 16.07 7.74
CA TYR A 348 2.43 16.54 9.05
C TYR A 348 2.72 18.04 9.06
N GLU A 349 2.36 18.76 8.01
CA GLU A 349 2.47 20.23 7.95
C GLU A 349 1.46 20.87 8.91
N ALA A 350 1.95 21.60 9.91
CA ALA A 350 1.13 22.20 10.96
C ALA A 350 0.17 23.30 10.42
N GLU A 351 0.52 23.91 9.29
CA GLU A 351 -0.31 24.87 8.58
C GLU A 351 -1.59 24.23 8.00
N THR A 352 -1.53 22.93 7.72
CA THR A 352 -2.64 22.16 7.15
C THR A 352 -3.39 21.36 8.20
N TYR A 353 -2.67 20.80 9.17
CA TYR A 353 -3.22 19.90 10.18
C TYR A 353 -2.84 20.32 11.59
N ASN A 354 -3.80 20.81 12.37
CA ASN A 354 -3.60 21.06 13.80
C ASN A 354 -3.22 19.76 14.53
N SER A 355 -2.23 19.81 15.44
CA SER A 355 -1.70 18.61 16.13
C SER A 355 -1.42 17.48 15.14
N PRO A 356 -0.48 17.66 14.18
CA PRO A 356 -0.37 16.81 13.01
C PRO A 356 0.05 15.36 13.32
N PHE A 357 0.61 15.09 14.51
CA PHE A 357 1.00 13.75 14.95
C PHE A 357 -0.09 13.01 15.74
N GLU A 358 -1.19 13.68 16.06
CA GLU A 358 -2.28 13.07 16.80
C GLU A 358 -3.32 12.45 15.87
N PHE A 359 -3.84 11.28 16.27
CA PHE A 359 -4.95 10.62 15.58
C PHE A 359 -6.26 11.30 15.95
N GLN A 360 -6.75 12.22 15.10
CA GLN A 360 -7.91 13.06 15.30
C GLN A 360 -8.92 12.94 14.15
N PRO A 361 -9.74 11.89 14.09
CA PRO A 361 -10.76 11.73 13.04
C PRO A 361 -11.75 12.90 12.97
N GLN A 362 -11.98 13.59 14.11
CA GLN A 362 -12.89 14.73 14.20
C GLN A 362 -12.59 15.81 13.14
N ARG A 363 -11.30 16.03 12.79
CA ARG A 363 -10.92 17.01 11.77
C ARG A 363 -11.60 16.81 10.41
N TRP A 364 -11.97 15.57 10.11
CA TRP A 364 -12.62 15.20 8.85
C TRP A 364 -14.14 15.38 8.89
N LEU A 365 -14.71 15.47 10.08
CA LEU A 365 -16.13 15.75 10.33
C LEU A 365 -16.43 17.24 10.37
N ASP A 366 -15.52 18.05 10.94
CA ASP A 366 -15.70 19.48 11.15
C ASP A 366 -15.47 20.34 9.88
N GLY A 367 -14.88 19.79 8.87
CA GLY A 367 -14.57 20.49 7.63
C GLY A 367 -13.26 19.92 7.07
N SER A 368 -13.34 19.38 5.89
CA SER A 368 -12.25 18.57 5.34
C SER A 368 -10.95 19.36 5.23
N PRO A 369 -9.88 18.94 5.88
CA PRO A 369 -8.53 19.40 5.57
C PRO A 369 -8.13 18.99 4.14
N ALA A 370 -6.91 19.32 3.72
CA ALA A 370 -6.38 18.92 2.43
C ALA A 370 -6.46 17.39 2.25
N LYS A 371 -6.60 16.93 0.99
CA LYS A 371 -6.63 15.50 0.66
C LYS A 371 -5.31 14.82 1.02
N THR A 372 -5.38 13.58 1.50
CA THR A 372 -4.20 12.75 1.73
C THR A 372 -3.54 12.35 0.42
N ASN A 373 -2.23 12.08 0.47
CA ASN A 373 -1.42 11.61 -0.64
C ASN A 373 -0.97 10.15 -0.42
N ALA A 374 -1.66 9.40 0.42
CA ALA A 374 -1.29 8.03 0.80
C ALA A 374 -1.15 7.08 -0.41
N PHE A 375 -1.81 7.39 -1.52
CA PHE A 375 -1.75 6.64 -2.77
C PHE A 375 -0.78 7.24 -3.81
N GLY A 376 0.08 8.18 -3.40
CA GLY A 376 0.93 8.91 -4.32
C GLY A 376 0.15 9.91 -5.17
N GLY A 377 0.62 10.17 -6.40
CA GLY A 377 0.01 11.12 -7.30
C GLY A 377 0.59 11.10 -8.72
N GLY A 378 0.04 11.96 -9.58
CA GLY A 378 0.46 12.07 -10.97
C GLY A 378 0.21 10.80 -11.79
N LYS A 379 1.13 10.50 -12.73
CA LYS A 379 1.02 9.34 -13.64
C LYS A 379 1.08 8.00 -12.91
N HIS A 380 1.80 7.92 -11.79
CA HIS A 380 1.99 6.73 -10.97
C HIS A 380 1.05 6.66 -9.75
N LEU A 381 -0.07 7.39 -9.78
CA LEU A 381 -1.13 7.21 -8.78
C LEU A 381 -1.49 5.73 -8.66
N CYS A 382 -1.63 5.23 -7.42
CA CYS A 382 -1.89 3.81 -7.15
C CYS A 382 -3.07 3.27 -7.97
N LEU A 383 -2.85 2.15 -8.67
CA LEU A 383 -3.90 1.46 -9.44
C LEU A 383 -4.97 0.87 -8.51
N GLY A 384 -4.54 0.33 -7.37
CA GLY A 384 -5.40 -0.33 -6.38
C GLY A 384 -6.17 0.64 -5.48
N MET A 385 -6.06 1.97 -5.64
CA MET A 385 -6.76 2.93 -4.78
C MET A 385 -8.27 2.68 -4.73
N GLY A 386 -8.89 2.34 -5.87
CA GLY A 386 -10.32 2.01 -5.94
C GLY A 386 -10.66 0.77 -5.13
N VAL A 387 -9.84 -0.27 -5.23
CA VAL A 387 -9.99 -1.53 -4.46
C VAL A 387 -9.85 -1.25 -2.97
N THR A 388 -8.80 -0.53 -2.56
CA THR A 388 -8.60 -0.16 -1.15
C THR A 388 -9.81 0.59 -0.59
N ARG A 389 -10.32 1.57 -1.34
CA ARG A 389 -11.48 2.38 -0.93
C ARG A 389 -12.82 1.65 -0.98
N ALA A 390 -12.88 0.47 -1.56
CA ALA A 390 -14.03 -0.41 -1.49
C ALA A 390 -13.88 -1.47 -0.38
N PHE A 391 -12.73 -2.14 -0.30
CA PHE A 391 -12.54 -3.30 0.56
C PHE A 391 -12.19 -2.90 2.01
N LEU A 392 -11.37 -1.86 2.19
CA LEU A 392 -11.02 -1.40 3.55
C LEU A 392 -12.25 -0.94 4.35
N PRO A 393 -13.15 -0.07 3.83
CA PRO A 393 -14.37 0.29 4.54
C PRO A 393 -15.29 -0.90 4.82
N LEU A 394 -15.37 -1.84 3.87
CA LEU A 394 -16.21 -3.04 4.02
C LEU A 394 -15.72 -3.93 5.17
N LEU A 395 -14.43 -4.28 5.17
CA LEU A 395 -13.85 -5.13 6.21
C LEU A 395 -13.82 -4.42 7.58
N ALA A 396 -13.47 -3.13 7.58
CA ALA A 396 -13.50 -2.32 8.78
C ALA A 396 -14.92 -2.16 9.35
N GLY A 397 -15.89 -1.92 8.46
CA GLY A 397 -17.30 -1.82 8.84
C GLY A 397 -17.83 -3.10 9.49
N LEU A 398 -17.52 -4.27 8.89
CA LEU A 398 -17.84 -5.58 9.48
C LEU A 398 -17.23 -5.75 10.86
N LEU A 399 -15.93 -5.51 10.99
CA LEU A 399 -15.21 -5.68 12.28
C LEU A 399 -15.76 -4.75 13.36
N LEU A 400 -15.97 -3.47 13.05
CA LEU A 400 -16.40 -2.49 14.04
C LEU A 400 -17.89 -2.58 14.39
N ARG A 401 -18.75 -3.00 13.45
CA ARG A 401 -20.18 -3.13 13.66
C ARG A 401 -20.53 -4.43 14.37
N ASP A 402 -20.03 -5.57 13.86
CA ASP A 402 -20.57 -6.87 14.21
C ASP A 402 -19.77 -7.58 15.31
N TYR A 403 -18.54 -7.13 15.59
CA TYR A 403 -17.67 -7.79 16.55
C TYR A 403 -17.18 -6.85 17.66
N ARG A 404 -16.97 -7.43 18.83
CA ARG A 404 -16.09 -6.88 19.84
C ARG A 404 -14.67 -7.40 19.57
N LEU A 405 -13.71 -6.50 19.44
CA LEU A 405 -12.30 -6.83 19.26
C LEU A 405 -11.62 -6.82 20.63
N ASP A 406 -11.23 -7.98 21.12
CA ASP A 406 -10.39 -8.11 22.31
C ASP A 406 -8.93 -8.09 21.86
N MET A 407 -8.27 -6.94 22.05
CA MET A 407 -6.86 -6.69 21.74
C MET A 407 -6.03 -6.52 23.04
N SER A 408 -6.51 -7.00 24.17
CA SER A 408 -5.89 -6.81 25.49
C SER A 408 -4.49 -7.42 25.61
N SER A 409 -4.17 -8.41 24.78
CA SER A 409 -2.83 -9.00 24.66
C SER A 409 -1.91 -8.30 23.67
N ALA A 410 -2.39 -7.28 22.95
CA ALA A 410 -1.52 -6.45 22.13
C ALA A 410 -0.51 -5.73 23.03
N PRO A 411 0.75 -5.54 22.59
CA PRO A 411 1.78 -4.94 23.44
C PRO A 411 1.35 -3.54 23.90
N HIS A 412 0.89 -3.44 25.13
CA HIS A 412 0.60 -2.17 25.77
C HIS A 412 1.91 -1.40 25.99
N GLY A 413 1.97 -0.17 25.51
CA GLY A 413 3.07 0.77 25.81
C GLY A 413 4.13 0.93 24.74
N ARG A 414 4.11 0.17 23.64
CA ARG A 414 4.72 0.62 22.41
C ARG A 414 3.64 1.34 21.64
N GLU A 415 3.73 2.66 21.55
CA GLU A 415 3.07 3.33 20.44
C GLU A 415 3.51 2.56 19.22
N ILE A 416 2.57 1.97 18.49
CA ILE A 416 2.82 1.61 17.12
C ILE A 416 2.95 2.96 16.43
N ASP A 417 4.12 3.57 16.52
CA ASP A 417 4.55 4.48 15.51
C ASP A 417 5.02 3.55 14.39
N PRO A 418 4.16 3.25 13.41
CA PRO A 418 4.58 2.40 12.34
C PRO A 418 5.76 3.11 11.72
N ASN A 419 6.91 2.47 11.75
CA ASN A 419 8.11 2.95 11.10
C ASN A 419 7.70 3.47 9.74
N PHE A 420 8.06 4.68 9.43
CA PHE A 420 7.73 5.32 8.17
C PHE A 420 8.05 4.35 7.01
N GLY A 421 7.01 3.71 6.47
CA GLY A 421 7.12 2.71 5.40
C GLY A 421 7.27 1.24 5.84
N SER A 422 6.89 0.84 7.04
CA SER A 422 6.94 -0.58 7.40
C SER A 422 5.69 -1.34 6.97
N VAL A 423 5.81 -2.07 5.88
CA VAL A 423 4.93 -3.16 5.46
C VAL A 423 5.81 -4.34 5.09
N PRO A 424 5.55 -5.58 5.52
CA PRO A 424 4.51 -5.98 6.47
C PRO A 424 4.73 -5.40 7.87
N LEU A 425 3.67 -5.36 8.69
CA LEU A 425 3.81 -4.93 10.07
C LEU A 425 4.81 -5.84 10.80
N SER A 426 5.81 -5.23 11.41
CA SER A 426 6.85 -5.97 12.16
C SER A 426 6.34 -6.53 13.49
N THR A 427 5.14 -6.11 13.92
CA THR A 427 4.55 -6.46 15.21
C THR A 427 3.31 -7.31 15.01
N VAL A 428 3.28 -8.50 15.59
CA VAL A 428 2.10 -9.34 15.70
C VAL A 428 1.01 -8.55 16.44
N MET A 429 -0.21 -8.54 15.90
CA MET A 429 -1.37 -7.85 16.47
C MET A 429 -2.40 -8.87 17.00
N PRO A 430 -2.22 -9.39 18.22
CA PRO A 430 -3.13 -10.37 18.78
C PRO A 430 -4.54 -9.80 18.90
N VAL A 431 -5.51 -10.56 18.42
CA VAL A 431 -6.93 -10.23 18.53
C VAL A 431 -7.76 -11.48 18.79
N THR A 432 -8.80 -11.35 19.58
CA THR A 432 -9.89 -12.33 19.64
C THR A 432 -11.17 -11.60 19.26
N LEU A 433 -11.82 -12.08 18.21
CA LEU A 433 -13.13 -11.60 17.80
C LEU A 433 -14.20 -12.24 18.65
N ARG A 434 -15.14 -11.46 19.16
CA ARG A 434 -16.31 -11.97 19.89
C ARG A 434 -17.57 -11.35 19.30
N TYR A 435 -18.64 -12.14 19.25
CA TYR A 435 -19.93 -11.52 18.94
C TYR A 435 -20.30 -10.49 20.00
N LEU A 436 -21.02 -9.49 19.59
CA LEU A 436 -21.67 -8.59 20.54
C LEU A 436 -22.71 -9.40 21.31
N ALA A 437 -22.72 -9.27 22.63
CA ALA A 437 -23.86 -9.78 23.42
C ALA A 437 -25.13 -9.03 22.98
N GLU A 438 -26.19 -9.77 22.74
CA GLU A 438 -27.51 -9.21 22.45
C GLU A 438 -27.99 -8.22 23.53
#